data_8632dfb41a618fec35054b4d43ebbaa5
#
_entry.id   8632dfb41a618fec35054b4d43ebbaa5
#
_cell.length_a   1.000
_cell.length_b   1.000
_cell.length_c   1.000
_cell.angle_alpha   90.00
_cell.angle_beta   90.00
_cell.angle_gamma   90.00
#
_symmetry.space_group_name_H-M   'P 1'
#
loop_
_entity.id
_entity.type
_entity.pdbx_description
1 polymer ?
#
loop_
_entity_poly.entity_id
_entity_poly.type
_entity_poly.pdbx_seq_one_letter_code
_entity_poly.pdbx_strand_id
1 'polypeptide(L)'
;GPLQTRDRVIGVNGVTMREWAVRLYVPNSSHAPFEPDTLAVYRILRKGQPLTLLVALKHRTFVSVFQARWGFFIFVAITQVLAFWLLFRRPQVPAVRVFFIWAMLGSQMYLWALPLSVGDIVTGYGFWLGRLLVAGMAVLFYPALVHFALLYPRPSNTVRRHPWIISALYLGAIVIYFAIISYFWAEAPSILEGLGASSRAVSVISAIYLLAALAIIILQYRRTQPGPDRQRAKWALFGGSIAVVSGLTIGVLGPLV
;
A
#
# COMPACT_ATOMS: atom_id res chain seq x y z
N GLY A 1 30.16 6.38 17.31
CA GLY A 1 30.27 6.56 15.87
C GLY A 1 28.89 6.64 15.21
N PRO A 2 28.73 7.17 13.99
CA PRO A 2 27.45 7.29 13.34
C PRO A 2 26.83 5.93 13.02
N LEU A 3 25.49 5.88 12.85
CA LEU A 3 24.79 4.72 12.32
C LEU A 3 25.31 4.39 10.92
N GLN A 4 25.52 3.10 10.66
CA GLN A 4 25.99 2.62 9.36
C GLN A 4 24.87 1.88 8.62
N THR A 5 24.97 1.84 7.31
CA THR A 5 24.10 0.98 6.49
C THR A 5 24.26 -0.47 6.94
N ARG A 6 23.15 -1.18 7.19
CA ARG A 6 23.06 -2.55 7.73
C ARG A 6 23.18 -2.66 9.28
N ASP A 7 23.28 -1.57 10.03
CA ASP A 7 23.08 -1.64 11.48
C ASP A 7 21.62 -2.02 11.75
N ARG A 8 21.40 -3.02 12.58
CA ARG A 8 20.05 -3.42 13.02
C ARG A 8 19.77 -2.78 14.38
N VAL A 9 18.87 -1.81 14.42
CA VAL A 9 18.43 -1.19 15.69
C VAL A 9 17.60 -2.19 16.47
N ILE A 10 17.99 -2.50 17.71
CA ILE A 10 17.30 -3.42 18.63
C ILE A 10 16.59 -2.72 19.77
N GLY A 11 16.96 -1.47 20.08
CA GLY A 11 16.29 -0.67 21.09
C GLY A 11 16.72 0.80 21.05
N VAL A 12 15.92 1.65 21.66
CA VAL A 12 16.16 3.09 21.83
C VAL A 12 15.81 3.49 23.25
N ASN A 13 16.69 4.25 23.89
CA ASN A 13 16.53 4.73 25.27
C ASN A 13 16.16 3.64 26.28
N GLY A 14 16.82 2.48 26.18
CA GLY A 14 16.60 1.33 27.08
C GLY A 14 15.39 0.45 26.73
N VAL A 15 14.50 0.89 25.87
CA VAL A 15 13.30 0.16 25.43
C VAL A 15 13.58 -0.56 24.11
N THR A 16 13.12 -1.81 23.96
CA THR A 16 13.30 -2.57 22.72
C THR A 16 12.43 -2.04 21.60
N MET A 17 12.86 -2.23 20.34
CA MET A 17 12.04 -1.83 19.17
C MET A 17 10.70 -2.57 19.13
N ARG A 18 10.64 -3.80 19.66
CA ARG A 18 9.39 -4.56 19.77
C ARG A 18 8.41 -3.88 20.75
N GLU A 19 8.89 -3.45 21.90
CA GLU A 19 8.06 -2.73 22.88
C GLU A 19 7.60 -1.38 22.34
N TRP A 20 8.47 -0.62 21.68
CA TRP A 20 8.08 0.63 21.01
C TRP A 20 6.98 0.40 19.98
N ALA A 21 7.12 -0.64 19.16
CA ALA A 21 6.10 -0.99 18.17
C ALA A 21 4.76 -1.42 18.81
N VAL A 22 4.79 -2.14 19.93
CA VAL A 22 3.58 -2.49 20.69
C VAL A 22 2.91 -1.23 21.25
N ARG A 23 3.68 -0.29 21.79
CA ARG A 23 3.14 0.97 22.34
C ARG A 23 2.35 1.79 21.34
N LEU A 24 2.66 1.72 20.04
CA LEU A 24 1.88 2.38 18.99
C LEU A 24 0.41 1.94 18.97
N TYR A 25 0.10 0.73 19.43
CA TYR A 25 -1.24 0.15 19.39
C TYR A 25 -1.93 0.10 20.76
N VAL A 26 -1.23 0.51 21.83
CA VAL A 26 -1.79 0.58 23.18
C VAL A 26 -2.26 2.01 23.43
N PRO A 27 -3.56 2.26 23.67
CA PRO A 27 -4.05 3.59 24.03
C PRO A 27 -3.33 4.13 25.28
N ASN A 28 -3.04 5.42 25.29
CA ASN A 28 -2.38 6.12 26.40
C ASN A 28 -0.98 5.62 26.78
N SER A 29 -0.33 4.85 25.90
CA SER A 29 1.07 4.48 26.13
C SER A 29 1.99 5.70 26.04
N SER A 30 2.99 5.77 26.93
CA SER A 30 3.99 6.83 26.88
C SER A 30 4.92 6.65 25.66
N HIS A 31 5.02 7.69 24.85
CA HIS A 31 5.99 7.81 23.78
C HIS A 31 7.11 8.77 24.20
N ALA A 32 8.29 8.59 23.63
CA ALA A 32 9.37 9.54 23.87
C ALA A 32 9.06 10.86 23.14
N PRO A 33 9.24 12.01 23.79
CA PRO A 33 9.16 13.29 23.10
C PRO A 33 10.24 13.30 22.00
N PHE A 34 9.82 13.71 20.81
CA PHE A 34 10.76 13.91 19.70
C PHE A 34 11.14 15.39 19.67
N GLU A 35 12.32 15.69 20.16
CA GLU A 35 12.93 17.00 20.00
C GLU A 35 14.08 16.86 19.00
N PRO A 36 14.09 17.66 17.91
CA PRO A 36 15.23 17.70 17.01
C PRO A 36 16.52 18.05 17.77
N ASP A 37 17.63 17.50 17.31
CA ASP A 37 18.97 17.70 17.88
C ASP A 37 19.17 17.14 19.30
N THR A 38 18.19 16.41 19.85
CA THR A 38 18.42 15.65 21.08
C THR A 38 19.21 14.37 20.82
N LEU A 39 19.98 13.95 21.82
CA LEU A 39 20.73 12.69 21.78
C LEU A 39 19.86 11.54 22.28
N ALA A 40 19.70 10.52 21.46
CA ALA A 40 19.05 9.26 21.83
C ALA A 40 20.08 8.12 21.91
N VAL A 41 19.90 7.25 22.90
CA VAL A 41 20.74 6.07 23.10
C VAL A 41 20.21 4.94 22.23
N TYR A 42 20.91 4.59 21.16
CA TYR A 42 20.57 3.50 20.26
C TYR A 42 21.35 2.25 20.64
N ARG A 43 20.64 1.16 20.88
CA ARG A 43 21.23 -0.18 20.97
C ARG A 43 21.08 -0.88 19.64
N ILE A 44 22.18 -1.22 19.02
CA ILE A 44 22.24 -1.77 17.65
C ILE A 44 22.97 -3.12 17.63
N LEU A 45 22.72 -3.91 16.59
CA LEU A 45 23.56 -5.03 16.19
C LEU A 45 24.35 -4.65 14.96
N ARG A 46 25.67 -4.63 15.08
CA ARG A 46 26.62 -4.40 13.98
C ARG A 46 27.45 -5.67 13.80
N LYS A 47 27.30 -6.33 12.64
CA LYS A 47 27.99 -7.61 12.37
C LYS A 47 27.74 -8.67 13.46
N GLY A 48 26.54 -8.70 14.05
CA GLY A 48 26.16 -9.64 15.11
C GLY A 48 26.59 -9.24 16.53
N GLN A 49 27.36 -8.16 16.69
CA GLN A 49 27.79 -7.68 18.01
C GLN A 49 26.88 -6.53 18.50
N PRO A 50 26.41 -6.56 19.76
CA PRO A 50 25.63 -5.48 20.34
C PRO A 50 26.53 -4.28 20.62
N LEU A 51 26.11 -3.10 20.15
CA LEU A 51 26.78 -1.82 20.37
C LEU A 51 25.76 -0.79 20.84
N THR A 52 26.22 0.11 21.70
CA THR A 52 25.42 1.26 22.13
C THR A 52 26.01 2.53 21.52
N LEU A 53 25.17 3.30 20.85
CA LEU A 53 25.55 4.54 20.17
C LEU A 53 24.69 5.69 20.64
N LEU A 54 25.28 6.87 20.81
CA LEU A 54 24.56 8.12 20.91
C LEU A 54 24.31 8.67 19.52
N VAL A 55 23.03 8.86 19.19
CA VAL A 55 22.59 9.32 17.87
C VAL A 55 21.83 10.63 18.03
N ALA A 56 22.27 11.68 17.37
CA ALA A 56 21.51 12.92 17.29
C ALA A 56 20.28 12.71 16.39
N LEU A 57 19.09 12.98 16.93
CA LEU A 57 17.84 12.88 16.19
C LEU A 57 17.73 14.09 15.25
N LYS A 58 17.51 13.83 13.96
CA LYS A 58 17.34 14.87 12.94
C LYS A 58 16.00 14.69 12.24
N HIS A 59 15.39 15.80 11.89
CA HIS A 59 14.24 15.76 11.00
C HIS A 59 14.60 15.11 9.67
N ARG A 60 13.76 14.18 9.23
CA ARG A 60 13.90 13.61 7.91
C ARG A 60 13.39 14.62 6.88
N THR A 61 14.27 15.08 6.01
CA THR A 61 13.90 16.02 4.95
C THR A 61 13.12 15.31 3.85
N PHE A 62 12.10 15.96 3.29
CA PHE A 62 11.38 15.44 2.13
C PHE A 62 12.33 15.13 0.96
N VAL A 63 13.36 15.95 0.78
CA VAL A 63 14.37 15.76 -0.27
C VAL A 63 15.05 14.39 -0.16
N SER A 64 15.44 13.98 1.06
CA SER A 64 16.08 12.67 1.26
C SER A 64 15.17 11.49 0.94
N VAL A 65 13.88 11.62 1.25
CA VAL A 65 12.86 10.61 0.91
C VAL A 65 12.65 10.56 -0.60
N PHE A 66 12.50 11.72 -1.23
CA PHE A 66 12.32 11.81 -2.67
C PHE A 66 13.53 11.22 -3.41
N GLN A 67 14.75 11.57 -3.04
CA GLN A 67 15.95 11.00 -3.64
C GLN A 67 16.02 9.47 -3.53
N ALA A 68 15.60 8.92 -2.38
CA ALA A 68 15.61 7.48 -2.17
C ALA A 68 14.51 6.73 -2.96
N ARG A 69 13.42 7.41 -3.34
CA ARG A 69 12.22 6.81 -3.92
C ARG A 69 11.66 7.56 -5.14
N TRP A 70 12.48 8.37 -5.81
CA TRP A 70 12.07 9.28 -6.88
C TRP A 70 11.26 8.58 -8.00
N GLY A 71 11.70 7.38 -8.43
CA GLY A 71 11.02 6.64 -9.48
C GLY A 71 9.58 6.29 -9.13
N PHE A 72 9.33 5.99 -7.85
CA PHE A 72 8.00 5.71 -7.34
C PHE A 72 7.10 6.97 -7.32
N PHE A 73 7.65 8.10 -6.87
CA PHE A 73 6.92 9.38 -6.88
C PHE A 73 6.56 9.81 -8.30
N ILE A 74 7.49 9.67 -9.25
CA ILE A 74 7.24 9.99 -10.66
C ILE A 74 6.17 9.07 -11.25
N PHE A 75 6.24 7.76 -11.00
CA PHE A 75 5.23 6.82 -11.49
C PHE A 75 3.81 7.21 -11.02
N VAL A 76 3.63 7.48 -9.74
CA VAL A 76 2.33 7.87 -9.19
C VAL A 76 1.89 9.21 -9.77
N ALA A 77 2.79 10.20 -9.85
CA ALA A 77 2.49 11.51 -10.44
C ALA A 77 2.05 11.42 -11.90
N ILE A 78 2.77 10.67 -12.73
CA ILE A 78 2.39 10.44 -14.14
C ILE A 78 1.01 9.80 -14.23
N THR A 79 0.74 8.78 -13.39
CA THR A 79 -0.56 8.10 -13.37
C THR A 79 -1.69 9.07 -13.01
N GLN A 80 -1.48 9.95 -12.03
CA GLN A 80 -2.46 10.96 -11.62
C GLN A 80 -2.67 12.00 -12.72
N VAL A 81 -1.61 12.55 -13.31
CA VAL A 81 -1.71 13.52 -14.42
C VAL A 81 -2.48 12.91 -15.58
N LEU A 82 -2.18 11.67 -15.95
CA LEU A 82 -2.90 10.96 -17.00
C LEU A 82 -4.39 10.77 -16.64
N ALA A 83 -4.69 10.42 -15.41
CA ALA A 83 -6.06 10.22 -14.94
C ALA A 83 -6.86 11.54 -14.97
N PHE A 84 -6.28 12.66 -14.53
CA PHE A 84 -6.87 13.98 -14.64
C PHE A 84 -7.10 14.37 -16.10
N TRP A 85 -6.08 14.23 -16.95
CA TRP A 85 -6.19 14.56 -18.36
C TRP A 85 -7.29 13.76 -19.07
N LEU A 86 -7.39 12.45 -18.80
CA LEU A 86 -8.45 11.62 -19.37
C LEU A 86 -9.83 12.04 -18.86
N LEU A 87 -9.96 12.35 -17.54
CA LEU A 87 -11.23 12.81 -16.96
C LEU A 87 -11.69 14.13 -17.60
N PHE A 88 -10.80 15.10 -17.79
CA PHE A 88 -11.15 16.36 -18.47
C PHE A 88 -11.56 16.16 -19.92
N ARG A 89 -10.88 15.24 -20.63
CA ARG A 89 -11.16 14.98 -22.04
C ARG A 89 -12.43 14.15 -22.28
N ARG A 90 -12.73 13.22 -21.37
CA ARG A 90 -13.82 12.24 -21.54
C ARG A 90 -14.58 11.97 -20.24
N PRO A 91 -15.18 12.98 -19.60
CA PRO A 91 -15.83 12.83 -18.31
C PRO A 91 -17.06 11.92 -18.34
N GLN A 92 -17.66 11.74 -19.52
CA GLN A 92 -18.87 10.91 -19.68
C GLN A 92 -18.58 9.40 -19.78
N VAL A 93 -17.31 9.01 -19.94
CA VAL A 93 -16.95 7.59 -20.07
C VAL A 93 -16.79 6.97 -18.68
N PRO A 94 -17.64 5.99 -18.29
CA PRO A 94 -17.60 5.42 -16.94
C PRO A 94 -16.24 4.83 -16.56
N ALA A 95 -15.58 4.13 -17.48
CA ALA A 95 -14.25 3.57 -17.27
C ALA A 95 -13.21 4.65 -16.90
N VAL A 96 -13.31 5.85 -17.48
CA VAL A 96 -12.40 6.98 -17.19
C VAL A 96 -12.62 7.50 -15.76
N ARG A 97 -13.87 7.59 -15.31
CA ARG A 97 -14.20 7.99 -13.94
C ARG A 97 -13.63 7.01 -12.92
N VAL A 98 -13.80 5.71 -13.19
CA VAL A 98 -13.27 4.67 -12.30
C VAL A 98 -11.75 4.62 -12.33
N PHE A 99 -11.12 4.82 -13.49
CA PHE A 99 -9.67 4.96 -13.60
C PHE A 99 -9.15 6.14 -12.78
N PHE A 100 -9.84 7.27 -12.83
CA PHE A 100 -9.51 8.44 -12.00
C PHE A 100 -9.60 8.12 -10.50
N ILE A 101 -10.70 7.49 -10.05
CA ILE A 101 -10.85 7.08 -8.64
C ILE A 101 -9.72 6.13 -8.25
N TRP A 102 -9.41 5.14 -9.08
CA TRP A 102 -8.32 4.20 -8.84
C TRP A 102 -6.96 4.90 -8.74
N ALA A 103 -6.66 5.83 -9.63
CA ALA A 103 -5.43 6.61 -9.59
C ALA A 103 -5.34 7.49 -8.33
N MET A 104 -6.45 8.07 -7.86
CA MET A 104 -6.50 8.84 -6.62
C MET A 104 -6.31 7.94 -5.40
N LEU A 105 -6.94 6.77 -5.37
CA LEU A 105 -6.69 5.78 -4.33
C LEU A 105 -5.22 5.31 -4.34
N GLY A 106 -4.58 5.29 -5.50
CA GLY A 106 -3.15 5.03 -5.65
C GLY A 106 -2.23 6.04 -4.95
N SER A 107 -2.76 7.21 -4.55
CA SER A 107 -2.00 8.20 -3.75
C SER A 107 -1.51 7.66 -2.40
N GLN A 108 -2.18 6.63 -1.85
CA GLN A 108 -1.67 5.91 -0.68
C GLN A 108 -0.22 5.43 -0.87
N MET A 109 0.15 5.14 -2.12
CA MET A 109 1.50 4.72 -2.43
C MET A 109 2.55 5.78 -2.09
N TYR A 110 2.23 7.07 -2.09
CA TYR A 110 3.12 8.11 -1.57
C TYR A 110 3.42 7.90 -0.09
N LEU A 111 2.42 7.50 0.69
CA LEU A 111 2.57 7.20 2.12
C LEU A 111 3.38 5.91 2.34
N TRP A 112 3.26 4.92 1.46
CA TRP A 112 4.10 3.72 1.48
C TRP A 112 5.55 4.00 1.10
N ALA A 113 5.78 5.03 0.29
CA ALA A 113 7.14 5.48 -0.02
C ALA A 113 7.82 6.17 1.17
N LEU A 114 7.05 6.58 2.17
CA LEU A 114 7.54 7.10 3.45
C LEU A 114 7.71 5.92 4.42
N PRO A 115 8.88 5.23 4.48
CA PRO A 115 9.08 4.17 5.44
C PRO A 115 9.00 4.76 6.85
N LEU A 116 8.35 4.05 7.76
CA LEU A 116 8.39 4.38 9.17
C LEU A 116 9.85 4.45 9.62
N SER A 117 10.27 5.61 10.07
CA SER A 117 11.58 5.76 10.70
C SER A 117 11.53 5.19 12.13
N VAL A 118 12.70 4.91 12.70
CA VAL A 118 12.79 4.58 14.12
C VAL A 118 12.18 5.69 14.96
N GLY A 119 12.37 6.97 14.57
CA GLY A 119 11.76 8.13 15.22
C GLY A 119 10.23 8.06 15.21
N ASP A 120 9.58 7.76 14.07
CA ASP A 120 8.12 7.65 13.99
C ASP A 120 7.57 6.55 14.89
N ILE A 121 8.28 5.43 15.03
CA ILE A 121 7.90 4.33 15.91
C ILE A 121 8.04 4.74 17.39
N VAL A 122 9.11 5.43 17.74
CA VAL A 122 9.39 5.84 19.13
C VAL A 122 8.48 6.97 19.59
N THR A 123 8.16 7.92 18.71
CA THR A 123 7.31 9.09 19.03
C THR A 123 5.83 8.85 18.81
N GLY A 124 5.47 7.88 17.98
CA GLY A 124 4.08 7.65 17.54
C GLY A 124 3.50 8.76 16.65
N TYR A 125 4.29 9.77 16.32
CA TYR A 125 3.81 10.94 15.57
C TYR A 125 3.32 10.57 14.18
N GLY A 126 2.10 11.00 13.87
CA GLY A 126 1.49 10.77 12.55
C GLY A 126 1.18 9.31 12.19
N PHE A 127 1.58 8.35 13.03
CA PHE A 127 1.43 6.92 12.76
C PHE A 127 -0.02 6.52 12.48
N TRP A 128 -0.95 6.88 13.36
CA TRP A 128 -2.36 6.51 13.21
C TRP A 128 -3.03 7.15 12.01
N LEU A 129 -2.73 8.44 11.77
CA LEU A 129 -3.28 9.14 10.60
C LEU A 129 -2.79 8.50 9.30
N GLY A 130 -1.49 8.26 9.18
CA GLY A 130 -0.91 7.58 8.03
C GLY A 130 -1.46 6.16 7.87
N ARG A 131 -1.56 5.40 8.96
CA ARG A 131 -2.08 4.03 8.96
C ARG A 131 -3.54 3.96 8.52
N LEU A 132 -4.39 4.84 9.05
CA LEU A 132 -5.81 4.90 8.71
C LEU A 132 -6.03 5.26 7.23
N LEU A 133 -5.32 6.28 6.74
CA LEU A 133 -5.40 6.70 5.34
C LEU A 133 -4.92 5.60 4.40
N VAL A 134 -3.76 5.01 4.68
CA VAL A 134 -3.21 3.92 3.86
C VAL A 134 -4.15 2.72 3.86
N ALA A 135 -4.64 2.29 5.01
CA ALA A 135 -5.54 1.14 5.10
C ALA A 135 -6.86 1.40 4.37
N GLY A 136 -7.50 2.57 4.60
CA GLY A 136 -8.76 2.93 3.94
C GLY A 136 -8.64 2.98 2.42
N MET A 137 -7.58 3.60 1.91
CA MET A 137 -7.35 3.65 0.46
C MET A 137 -7.00 2.27 -0.11
N ALA A 138 -6.22 1.43 0.61
CA ALA A 138 -5.85 0.10 0.15
C ALA A 138 -7.05 -0.82 -0.03
N VAL A 139 -8.01 -0.77 0.89
CA VAL A 139 -9.24 -1.58 0.83
C VAL A 139 -10.02 -1.30 -0.45
N LEU A 140 -10.07 -0.05 -0.90
CA LEU A 140 -10.83 0.36 -2.08
C LEU A 140 -10.03 0.29 -3.39
N PHE A 141 -8.70 0.31 -3.31
CA PHE A 141 -7.82 0.35 -4.48
C PHE A 141 -7.97 -0.86 -5.40
N TYR A 142 -7.95 -2.06 -4.84
CA TYR A 142 -8.05 -3.30 -5.62
C TYR A 142 -9.44 -3.55 -6.20
N PRO A 143 -10.55 -3.35 -5.45
CA PRO A 143 -11.89 -3.36 -6.04
C PRO A 143 -12.07 -2.35 -7.16
N ALA A 144 -11.49 -1.14 -7.05
CA ALA A 144 -11.56 -0.14 -8.12
C ALA A 144 -10.85 -0.62 -9.39
N LEU A 145 -9.76 -1.38 -9.28
CA LEU A 145 -9.10 -1.98 -10.44
C LEU A 145 -9.99 -3.03 -11.12
N VAL A 146 -10.64 -3.90 -10.36
CA VAL A 146 -11.61 -4.89 -10.90
C VAL A 146 -12.80 -4.18 -11.53
N HIS A 147 -13.32 -3.13 -10.88
CA HIS A 147 -14.39 -2.30 -11.44
C HIS A 147 -13.97 -1.67 -12.78
N PHE A 148 -12.78 -1.10 -12.84
CA PHE A 148 -12.22 -0.60 -14.10
C PHE A 148 -12.15 -1.69 -15.17
N ALA A 149 -11.62 -2.87 -14.83
CA ALA A 149 -11.54 -4.00 -15.75
C ALA A 149 -12.92 -4.43 -16.27
N LEU A 150 -13.97 -4.36 -15.46
CA LEU A 150 -15.35 -4.68 -15.86
C LEU A 150 -15.95 -3.65 -16.82
N LEU A 151 -15.48 -2.41 -16.80
CA LEU A 151 -15.98 -1.32 -17.66
C LEU A 151 -15.14 -1.09 -18.92
N TYR A 152 -13.91 -1.59 -18.98
CA TYR A 152 -12.97 -1.30 -20.06
C TYR A 152 -12.70 -2.53 -20.94
N PRO A 153 -12.65 -2.41 -22.30
CA PRO A 153 -12.88 -1.21 -23.11
C PRO A 153 -14.37 -0.85 -23.29
N ARG A 154 -15.26 -1.78 -22.99
CA ARG A 154 -16.72 -1.62 -22.97
C ARG A 154 -17.30 -2.26 -21.72
N PRO A 155 -18.40 -1.70 -21.17
CA PRO A 155 -19.06 -2.30 -20.01
C PRO A 155 -19.43 -3.75 -20.30
N SER A 156 -19.05 -4.65 -19.40
CA SER A 156 -19.38 -6.07 -19.51
C SER A 156 -20.90 -6.28 -19.42
N ASN A 157 -21.41 -7.27 -20.12
CA ASN A 157 -22.85 -7.62 -20.08
C ASN A 157 -23.30 -7.97 -18.66
N THR A 158 -22.42 -8.52 -17.85
CA THR A 158 -22.68 -8.85 -16.44
C THR A 158 -23.00 -7.61 -15.62
N VAL A 159 -22.18 -6.55 -15.73
CA VAL A 159 -22.43 -5.28 -15.01
C VAL A 159 -23.68 -4.57 -15.53
N ARG A 160 -23.95 -4.65 -16.85
CA ARG A 160 -25.15 -4.05 -17.43
C ARG A 160 -26.43 -4.72 -16.94
N ARG A 161 -26.43 -6.05 -16.75
CA ARG A 161 -27.58 -6.82 -16.25
C ARG A 161 -27.72 -6.74 -14.74
N HIS A 162 -26.61 -6.66 -14.01
CA HIS A 162 -26.57 -6.75 -12.56
C HIS A 162 -25.69 -5.64 -11.97
N PRO A 163 -26.15 -4.37 -11.97
CA PRO A 163 -25.36 -3.24 -11.50
C PRO A 163 -24.97 -3.34 -10.00
N TRP A 164 -25.71 -4.09 -9.22
CA TRP A 164 -25.44 -4.35 -7.79
C TRP A 164 -24.08 -5.05 -7.56
N ILE A 165 -23.54 -5.74 -8.57
CA ILE A 165 -22.23 -6.40 -8.48
C ILE A 165 -21.13 -5.41 -8.11
N ILE A 166 -21.21 -4.17 -8.57
CA ILE A 166 -20.26 -3.13 -8.22
C ILE A 166 -20.32 -2.80 -6.73
N SER A 167 -21.54 -2.62 -6.19
CA SER A 167 -21.71 -2.36 -4.76
C SER A 167 -21.25 -3.56 -3.92
N ALA A 168 -21.57 -4.78 -4.34
CA ALA A 168 -21.12 -6.01 -3.67
C ALA A 168 -19.59 -6.15 -3.69
N LEU A 169 -18.92 -5.76 -4.77
CA LEU A 169 -17.45 -5.77 -4.90
C LEU A 169 -16.79 -4.88 -3.84
N TYR A 170 -17.27 -3.64 -3.66
CA TYR A 170 -16.72 -2.71 -2.68
C TYR A 170 -17.10 -3.08 -1.23
N LEU A 171 -18.37 -3.38 -0.98
CA LEU A 171 -18.83 -3.79 0.35
C LEU A 171 -18.18 -5.10 0.79
N GLY A 172 -18.08 -6.07 -0.12
CA GLY A 172 -17.37 -7.33 0.14
C GLY A 172 -15.91 -7.11 0.53
N ALA A 173 -15.22 -6.22 -0.17
CA ALA A 173 -13.82 -5.88 0.18
C ALA A 173 -13.71 -5.27 1.59
N ILE A 174 -14.60 -4.35 1.92
CA ILE A 174 -14.64 -3.72 3.26
C ILE A 174 -14.89 -4.77 4.33
N VAL A 175 -15.93 -5.60 4.16
CA VAL A 175 -16.31 -6.64 5.13
C VAL A 175 -15.17 -7.65 5.31
N ILE A 176 -14.59 -8.15 4.22
CA ILE A 176 -13.47 -9.09 4.27
C ILE A 176 -12.26 -8.49 4.97
N TYR A 177 -11.93 -7.22 4.69
CA TYR A 177 -10.81 -6.54 5.33
C TYR A 177 -11.00 -6.42 6.85
N PHE A 178 -12.18 -5.98 7.29
CA PHE A 178 -12.48 -5.87 8.72
C PHE A 178 -12.54 -7.25 9.40
N ALA A 179 -13.11 -8.27 8.74
CA ALA A 179 -13.14 -9.62 9.27
C ALA A 179 -11.73 -10.19 9.47
N ILE A 180 -10.83 -9.98 8.53
CA ILE A 180 -9.43 -10.41 8.63
C ILE A 180 -8.74 -9.71 9.80
N ILE A 181 -8.85 -8.39 9.89
CA ILE A 181 -8.20 -7.66 10.97
C ILE A 181 -8.75 -8.12 12.31
N SER A 182 -10.07 -8.18 12.46
CA SER A 182 -10.70 -8.59 13.72
C SER A 182 -10.30 -10.01 14.13
N TYR A 183 -10.29 -10.96 13.18
CA TYR A 183 -9.89 -12.34 13.43
C TYR A 183 -8.45 -12.44 13.93
N PHE A 184 -7.51 -11.88 13.17
CA PHE A 184 -6.11 -11.98 13.55
C PHE A 184 -5.74 -11.18 14.81
N TRP A 185 -6.51 -10.14 15.14
CA TRP A 185 -6.28 -9.42 16.39
C TRP A 185 -6.85 -10.15 17.60
N ALA A 186 -7.92 -10.91 17.43
CA ALA A 186 -8.51 -11.71 18.50
C ALA A 186 -7.68 -12.96 18.82
N GLU A 187 -7.12 -13.62 17.80
CA GLU A 187 -6.43 -14.91 17.94
C GLU A 187 -4.91 -14.78 18.15
N ALA A 188 -4.33 -13.61 17.90
CA ALA A 188 -2.89 -13.46 17.94
C ALA A 188 -2.37 -13.36 19.40
N PRO A 189 -1.28 -14.07 19.73
CA PRO A 189 -0.65 -13.98 21.05
C PRO A 189 -0.01 -12.62 21.34
N SER A 190 0.22 -11.83 20.29
CA SER A 190 0.67 -10.44 20.40
C SER A 190 0.15 -9.59 19.26
N ILE A 191 -0.01 -8.28 19.49
CA ILE A 191 -0.43 -7.30 18.49
C ILE A 191 0.45 -7.35 17.23
N LEU A 192 1.76 -7.50 17.38
CA LEU A 192 2.69 -7.54 16.25
C LEU A 192 2.53 -8.80 15.40
N GLU A 193 2.25 -9.93 16.02
CA GLU A 193 1.97 -11.18 15.30
C GLU A 193 0.64 -11.11 14.56
N GLY A 194 -0.40 -10.54 15.19
CA GLY A 194 -1.69 -10.27 14.56
C GLY A 194 -1.57 -9.34 13.35
N LEU A 195 -0.78 -8.29 13.46
CA LEU A 195 -0.50 -7.38 12.34
C LEU A 195 0.27 -8.06 11.21
N GLY A 196 1.27 -8.88 11.53
CA GLY A 196 2.01 -9.63 10.53
C GLY A 196 1.13 -10.64 9.79
N ALA A 197 0.27 -11.36 10.52
CA ALA A 197 -0.67 -12.31 9.94
C ALA A 197 -1.75 -11.63 9.09
N SER A 198 -2.35 -10.55 9.60
CA SER A 198 -3.34 -9.77 8.85
C SER A 198 -2.75 -9.14 7.59
N SER A 199 -1.53 -8.64 7.64
CA SER A 199 -0.83 -8.08 6.47
C SER A 199 -0.62 -9.15 5.38
N ARG A 200 -0.21 -10.36 5.75
CA ARG A 200 -0.07 -11.48 4.80
C ARG A 200 -1.41 -11.86 4.19
N ALA A 201 -2.47 -11.98 4.98
CA ALA A 201 -3.81 -12.29 4.49
C ALA A 201 -4.33 -11.21 3.53
N VAL A 202 -4.13 -9.93 3.84
CA VAL A 202 -4.48 -8.80 2.95
C VAL A 202 -3.67 -8.87 1.65
N SER A 203 -2.39 -9.23 1.69
CA SER A 203 -1.57 -9.39 0.49
C SER A 203 -2.10 -10.50 -0.42
N VAL A 204 -2.51 -11.64 0.13
CA VAL A 204 -3.12 -12.74 -0.63
C VAL A 204 -4.42 -12.29 -1.31
N ILE A 205 -5.30 -11.58 -0.58
CA ILE A 205 -6.54 -11.07 -1.14
C ILE A 205 -6.27 -10.03 -2.24
N SER A 206 -5.30 -9.16 -2.03
CA SER A 206 -4.87 -8.20 -3.05
C SER A 206 -4.40 -8.89 -4.33
N ALA A 207 -3.65 -9.99 -4.20
CA ALA A 207 -3.23 -10.83 -5.32
C ALA A 207 -4.45 -11.45 -6.05
N ILE A 208 -5.46 -11.92 -5.32
CA ILE A 208 -6.70 -12.44 -5.90
C ILE A 208 -7.42 -11.36 -6.72
N TYR A 209 -7.56 -10.14 -6.20
CA TYR A 209 -8.15 -9.02 -6.95
C TYR A 209 -7.36 -8.67 -8.21
N LEU A 210 -6.03 -8.65 -8.14
CA LEU A 210 -5.15 -8.40 -9.29
C LEU A 210 -5.34 -9.47 -10.37
N LEU A 211 -5.34 -10.74 -9.98
CA LEU A 211 -5.56 -11.87 -10.90
C LEU A 211 -6.98 -11.83 -11.49
N ALA A 212 -7.99 -11.49 -10.69
CA ALA A 212 -9.37 -11.34 -11.17
C ALA A 212 -9.47 -10.22 -12.21
N ALA A 213 -8.87 -9.06 -11.96
CA ALA A 213 -8.85 -7.95 -12.91
C ALA A 213 -8.17 -8.37 -14.22
N LEU A 214 -7.03 -9.05 -14.16
CA LEU A 214 -6.31 -9.55 -15.32
C LEU A 214 -7.15 -10.59 -16.11
N ALA A 215 -7.77 -11.54 -15.40
CA ALA A 215 -8.65 -12.54 -16.03
C ALA A 215 -9.83 -11.88 -16.76
N ILE A 216 -10.45 -10.86 -16.16
CA ILE A 216 -11.54 -10.10 -16.78
C ILE A 216 -11.05 -9.41 -18.07
N ILE A 217 -9.89 -8.76 -18.05
CA ILE A 217 -9.32 -8.11 -19.24
C ILE A 217 -9.01 -9.14 -20.33
N ILE A 218 -8.46 -10.31 -19.97
CA ILE A 218 -8.21 -11.42 -20.93
C ILE A 218 -9.52 -11.89 -21.56
N LEU A 219 -10.54 -12.12 -20.75
CA LEU A 219 -11.86 -12.54 -21.26
C LEU A 219 -12.49 -11.52 -22.18
N GLN A 220 -12.38 -10.24 -21.84
CA GLN A 220 -12.87 -9.15 -22.71
C GLN A 220 -12.07 -9.09 -24.01
N TYR A 221 -10.75 -9.19 -23.96
CA TYR A 221 -9.91 -9.23 -25.15
C TYR A 221 -10.30 -10.38 -26.10
N ARG A 222 -10.53 -11.58 -25.55
CA ARG A 222 -10.94 -12.77 -26.33
C ARG A 222 -12.32 -12.61 -26.96
N ARG A 223 -13.24 -11.90 -26.31
CA ARG A 223 -14.63 -11.70 -26.78
C ARG A 223 -14.80 -10.50 -27.71
N THR A 224 -13.80 -9.61 -27.77
CA THR A 224 -13.86 -8.40 -28.59
C THR A 224 -13.45 -8.72 -30.03
N GLN A 225 -14.31 -8.34 -30.98
CA GLN A 225 -14.02 -8.48 -32.42
C GLN A 225 -12.80 -7.65 -32.82
N PRO A 226 -12.11 -8.03 -33.94
CA PRO A 226 -11.01 -7.23 -34.46
C PRO A 226 -11.46 -5.78 -34.74
N GLY A 227 -10.65 -4.82 -34.25
CA GLY A 227 -10.95 -3.40 -34.36
C GLY A 227 -10.29 -2.56 -33.26
N PRO A 228 -10.63 -1.26 -33.18
CA PRO A 228 -10.01 -0.33 -32.23
C PRO A 228 -10.15 -0.76 -30.76
N ASP A 229 -11.29 -1.34 -30.40
CA ASP A 229 -11.52 -1.79 -29.02
C ASP A 229 -10.66 -3.00 -28.64
N ARG A 230 -10.37 -3.90 -29.61
CA ARG A 230 -9.44 -5.01 -29.37
C ARG A 230 -8.01 -4.52 -29.18
N GLN A 231 -7.60 -3.49 -29.93
CA GLN A 231 -6.29 -2.87 -29.70
C GLN A 231 -6.21 -2.21 -28.34
N ARG A 232 -7.26 -1.51 -27.88
CA ARG A 232 -7.34 -0.93 -26.53
C ARG A 232 -7.23 -2.01 -25.45
N ALA A 233 -7.98 -3.10 -25.60
CA ALA A 233 -7.92 -4.25 -24.69
C ALA A 233 -6.51 -4.89 -24.66
N LYS A 234 -5.82 -4.97 -25.83
CA LYS A 234 -4.44 -5.46 -25.92
C LYS A 234 -3.47 -4.62 -25.09
N TRP A 235 -3.56 -3.29 -25.20
CA TRP A 235 -2.71 -2.40 -24.41
C TRP A 235 -3.02 -2.47 -22.90
N ALA A 236 -4.30 -2.57 -22.52
CA ALA A 236 -4.68 -2.77 -21.13
C ALA A 236 -4.17 -4.12 -20.59
N LEU A 237 -4.24 -5.18 -21.41
CA LEU A 237 -3.69 -6.49 -21.05
C LEU A 237 -2.19 -6.45 -20.84
N PHE A 238 -1.45 -5.80 -21.75
CA PHE A 238 0.00 -5.65 -21.62
C PHE A 238 0.39 -4.89 -20.34
N GLY A 239 -0.19 -3.69 -20.13
CA GLY A 239 0.05 -2.90 -18.92
C GLY A 239 -0.41 -3.60 -17.64
N GLY A 240 -1.57 -4.25 -17.68
CA GLY A 240 -2.12 -5.03 -16.57
C GLY A 240 -1.23 -6.22 -16.21
N SER A 241 -0.69 -6.94 -17.20
CA SER A 241 0.23 -8.06 -16.97
C SER A 241 1.52 -7.60 -16.28
N ILE A 242 2.10 -6.49 -16.72
CA ILE A 242 3.28 -5.91 -16.08
C ILE A 242 2.96 -5.52 -14.64
N ALA A 243 1.82 -4.86 -14.40
CA ALA A 243 1.40 -4.44 -13.06
C ALA A 243 1.17 -5.64 -12.12
N VAL A 244 0.54 -6.72 -12.62
CA VAL A 244 0.32 -7.95 -11.85
C VAL A 244 1.64 -8.64 -11.52
N VAL A 245 2.53 -8.81 -12.49
CA VAL A 245 3.85 -9.44 -12.25
C VAL A 245 4.63 -8.62 -11.23
N SER A 246 4.72 -7.30 -11.40
CA SER A 246 5.41 -6.42 -10.46
C SER A 246 4.79 -6.46 -9.07
N GLY A 247 3.45 -6.39 -8.98
CA GLY A 247 2.71 -6.44 -7.72
C GLY A 247 2.88 -7.77 -6.97
N LEU A 248 2.86 -8.91 -7.68
CA LEU A 248 3.10 -10.22 -7.09
C LEU A 248 4.56 -10.36 -6.63
N THR A 249 5.52 -9.90 -7.42
CA THR A 249 6.94 -9.97 -7.06
C THR A 249 7.23 -9.14 -5.80
N ILE A 250 6.74 -7.92 -5.73
CA ILE A 250 7.01 -7.01 -4.61
C ILE A 250 6.15 -7.36 -3.39
N GLY A 251 4.85 -7.63 -3.60
CA GLY A 251 3.89 -7.80 -2.50
C GLY A 251 3.88 -9.20 -1.89
N VAL A 252 4.15 -10.23 -2.66
CA VAL A 252 4.10 -11.63 -2.20
C VAL A 252 5.48 -12.21 -1.97
N LEU A 253 6.43 -11.97 -2.88
CA LEU A 253 7.79 -12.52 -2.77
C LEU A 253 8.72 -11.63 -1.94
N GLY A 254 8.52 -10.31 -1.93
CA GLY A 254 9.35 -9.38 -1.16
C GLY A 254 9.42 -9.68 0.34
N PRO A 255 8.34 -10.06 1.03
CA PRO A 255 8.36 -10.45 2.44
C PRO A 255 9.02 -11.81 2.71
N LEU A 256 9.31 -12.63 1.68
CA LEU A 256 9.91 -13.96 1.81
C LEU A 256 11.44 -13.95 1.64
N VAL A 257 12.02 -12.82 1.19
CA VAL A 257 13.45 -12.56 1.05
C VAL A 257 13.93 -11.56 2.10
#